data_c2ecb8323539bc444b697f7bcf5ded57
#
_entry.id   c2ecb8323539bc444b697f7bcf5ded57
#
_cell.length_a   1.000
_cell.length_b   1.000
_cell.length_c   1.000
_cell.angle_alpha   90.00
_cell.angle_beta   90.00
_cell.angle_gamma   90.00
#
_symmetry.space_group_name_H-M   'P 1'
#
loop_
_entity.id
_entity.type
_entity.pdbx_description
1 polymer ?
#
loop_
_entity_poly.entity_id
_entity_poly.type
_entity_poly.pdbx_seq_one_letter_code
_entity_poly.pdbx_strand_id
1 'polypeptide(L)'
;VVARTPVPKKARRMLDIGGAGGTYSAAFLRLYPRLQARILDLEAAVQHARPFVEAHQLGERLTLTAGNVLTDDLGEGTYDFVFMSNVAHHLSREQNLEVARKVFRALAPGGVFVLQDIERGKEPSAKDQLGPLMDLYFALTSESGTWPLDEMRDWLRQGGFTPRRSVKFRTAPGLVQAVGLKP
;
A
#
# COMPACT_ATOMS: atom_id res chain seq x y z
N VAL A 1 5.62 1.51 -12.07
CA VAL A 1 5.52 1.45 -10.60
C VAL A 1 6.20 0.19 -10.11
N VAL A 2 5.65 -0.99 -10.33
CA VAL A 2 6.08 -2.29 -9.76
C VAL A 2 7.58 -2.58 -9.91
N ALA A 3 8.15 -2.38 -11.11
CA ALA A 3 9.58 -2.62 -11.37
C ALA A 3 10.55 -1.74 -10.54
N ARG A 4 10.07 -0.67 -9.93
CA ARG A 4 10.86 0.22 -9.06
C ARG A 4 10.53 0.05 -7.57
N THR A 5 9.49 -0.70 -7.26
CA THR A 5 9.09 -0.99 -5.88
C THR A 5 10.06 -1.98 -5.25
N PRO A 6 10.63 -1.69 -4.07
CA PRO A 6 11.61 -2.56 -3.44
C PRO A 6 10.93 -3.78 -2.81
N VAL A 7 10.91 -4.89 -3.52
CA VAL A 7 10.43 -6.19 -3.04
C VAL A 7 11.63 -7.01 -2.53
N PRO A 8 11.57 -7.65 -1.35
CA PRO A 8 12.64 -8.52 -0.89
C PRO A 8 12.92 -9.65 -1.88
N LYS A 9 14.20 -9.89 -2.22
CA LYS A 9 14.60 -10.89 -3.25
C LYS A 9 14.06 -12.31 -2.99
N LYS A 10 13.85 -12.66 -1.73
CA LYS A 10 13.38 -13.97 -1.28
C LYS A 10 11.89 -13.99 -0.92
N ALA A 11 11.15 -12.90 -1.17
CA ALA A 11 9.74 -12.81 -0.82
C ALA A 11 8.92 -13.92 -1.46
N ARG A 12 8.02 -14.50 -0.67
CA ARG A 12 7.09 -15.57 -1.05
C ARG A 12 5.64 -15.15 -0.80
N ARG A 13 5.39 -14.38 0.24
CA ARG A 13 4.05 -14.02 0.70
C ARG A 13 3.89 -12.52 0.73
N MET A 14 2.96 -12.04 -0.07
CA MET A 14 2.57 -10.63 -0.17
C MET A 14 1.17 -10.42 0.40
N LEU A 15 0.98 -9.34 1.12
CA LEU A 15 -0.32 -8.77 1.43
C LEU A 15 -0.48 -7.47 0.64
N ASP A 16 -1.59 -7.35 -0.09
CA ASP A 16 -2.01 -6.12 -0.78
C ASP A 16 -3.23 -5.55 -0.07
N ILE A 17 -3.04 -4.46 0.67
CA ILE A 17 -4.09 -3.81 1.45
C ILE A 17 -4.83 -2.82 0.56
N GLY A 18 -6.16 -3.03 0.40
CA GLY A 18 -6.98 -2.23 -0.50
C GLY A 18 -6.64 -2.46 -1.98
N GLY A 19 -6.27 -3.69 -2.34
CA GLY A 19 -5.78 -4.03 -3.67
C GLY A 19 -6.84 -4.07 -4.76
N ALA A 20 -8.12 -3.89 -4.43
CA ALA A 20 -9.25 -3.84 -5.35
C ALA A 20 -9.19 -4.96 -6.41
N GLY A 21 -9.23 -4.64 -7.71
CA GLY A 21 -9.15 -5.60 -8.81
C GLY A 21 -7.79 -6.28 -9.03
N GLY A 22 -6.81 -6.09 -8.13
CA GLY A 22 -5.56 -6.83 -8.10
C GLY A 22 -4.52 -6.44 -9.16
N THR A 23 -4.64 -5.28 -9.78
CA THR A 23 -3.75 -4.85 -10.87
C THR A 23 -2.28 -4.81 -10.44
N TYR A 24 -1.98 -4.24 -9.26
CA TYR A 24 -0.61 -4.22 -8.73
C TYR A 24 -0.16 -5.60 -8.30
N SER A 25 -0.98 -6.32 -7.56
CA SER A 25 -0.71 -7.72 -7.17
C SER A 25 -0.38 -8.58 -8.37
N ALA A 26 -1.20 -8.55 -9.43
CA ALA A 26 -0.95 -9.32 -10.65
C ALA A 26 0.37 -8.92 -11.33
N ALA A 27 0.69 -7.63 -11.37
CA ALA A 27 1.96 -7.16 -11.93
C ALA A 27 3.17 -7.63 -11.10
N PHE A 28 3.07 -7.62 -9.76
CA PHE A 28 4.09 -8.19 -8.88
C PHE A 28 4.25 -9.70 -9.10
N LEU A 29 3.15 -10.46 -9.20
CA LEU A 29 3.21 -11.90 -9.39
C LEU A 29 3.80 -12.32 -10.75
N ARG A 30 3.61 -11.49 -11.78
CA ARG A 30 4.26 -11.72 -13.09
C ARG A 30 5.76 -11.44 -13.04
N LEU A 31 6.19 -10.40 -12.28
CA LEU A 31 7.61 -10.06 -12.14
C LEU A 31 8.34 -10.99 -11.15
N TYR A 32 7.64 -11.51 -10.15
CA TYR A 32 8.19 -12.40 -9.11
C TYR A 32 7.46 -13.76 -9.12
N PRO A 33 7.92 -14.73 -9.94
CA PRO A 33 7.18 -15.99 -10.16
C PRO A 33 6.94 -16.84 -8.91
N ARG A 34 7.74 -16.65 -7.86
CA ARG A 34 7.63 -17.39 -6.59
C ARG A 34 6.77 -16.69 -5.54
N LEU A 35 6.31 -15.47 -5.83
CA LEU A 35 5.47 -14.71 -4.94
C LEU A 35 4.01 -15.20 -5.02
N GLN A 36 3.35 -15.23 -3.89
CA GLN A 36 1.91 -15.39 -3.76
C GLN A 36 1.37 -14.13 -3.11
N ALA A 37 0.21 -13.64 -3.52
CA ALA A 37 -0.40 -12.44 -3.02
C ALA A 37 -1.81 -12.73 -2.49
N ARG A 38 -2.09 -12.18 -1.31
CA ARG A 38 -3.42 -12.06 -0.74
C ARG A 38 -3.84 -10.59 -0.81
N ILE A 39 -4.94 -10.31 -1.48
CA ILE A 39 -5.58 -9.01 -1.44
C ILE A 39 -6.54 -9.01 -0.24
N LEU A 40 -6.42 -8.00 0.61
CA LEU A 40 -7.35 -7.69 1.69
C LEU A 40 -8.10 -6.42 1.33
N ASP A 41 -9.41 -6.51 1.19
CA ASP A 41 -10.26 -5.35 0.89
C ASP A 41 -11.61 -5.47 1.59
N LEU A 42 -12.34 -4.37 1.67
CA LEU A 42 -13.68 -4.36 2.27
C LEU A 42 -14.64 -5.29 1.51
N GLU A 43 -15.59 -5.89 2.23
CA GLU A 43 -16.55 -6.85 1.65
C GLU A 43 -17.21 -6.35 0.36
N ALA A 44 -17.67 -5.09 0.35
CA ALA A 44 -18.30 -4.51 -0.83
C ALA A 44 -17.32 -4.41 -2.02
N ALA A 45 -16.05 -4.08 -1.76
CA ALA A 45 -15.01 -4.03 -2.79
C ALA A 45 -14.68 -5.42 -3.31
N VAL A 46 -14.60 -6.43 -2.43
CA VAL A 46 -14.33 -7.83 -2.79
C VAL A 46 -15.36 -8.38 -3.76
N GLN A 47 -16.65 -8.12 -3.51
CA GLN A 47 -17.73 -8.57 -4.40
C GLN A 47 -17.56 -8.04 -5.83
N HIS A 48 -17.18 -6.76 -5.99
CA HIS A 48 -16.94 -6.15 -7.29
C HIS A 48 -15.58 -6.53 -7.91
N ALA A 49 -14.57 -6.80 -7.08
CA ALA A 49 -13.21 -7.10 -7.52
C ALA A 49 -13.04 -8.51 -8.10
N ARG A 50 -13.85 -9.46 -7.66
CA ARG A 50 -13.70 -10.89 -8.01
C ARG A 50 -13.53 -11.16 -9.52
N PRO A 51 -14.38 -10.65 -10.43
CA PRO A 51 -14.21 -10.90 -11.86
C PRO A 51 -12.87 -10.35 -12.40
N PHE A 52 -12.40 -9.22 -11.86
CA PHE A 52 -11.13 -8.62 -12.28
C PHE A 52 -9.94 -9.45 -11.81
N VAL A 53 -9.98 -9.94 -10.56
CA VAL A 53 -8.94 -10.82 -10.01
C VAL A 53 -8.87 -12.13 -10.78
N GLU A 54 -10.00 -12.76 -11.10
CA GLU A 54 -10.08 -13.97 -11.91
C GLU A 54 -9.54 -13.76 -13.34
N ALA A 55 -9.81 -12.60 -13.94
CA ALA A 55 -9.34 -12.25 -15.28
C ALA A 55 -7.80 -12.17 -15.38
N HIS A 56 -7.07 -12.01 -14.25
CA HIS A 56 -5.61 -12.07 -14.27
C HIS A 56 -5.05 -13.46 -14.52
N GLN A 57 -5.84 -14.53 -14.36
CA GLN A 57 -5.48 -15.94 -14.61
C GLN A 57 -4.26 -16.42 -13.81
N LEU A 58 -4.13 -15.99 -12.57
CA LEU A 58 -3.00 -16.32 -11.68
C LEU A 58 -3.31 -17.48 -10.72
N GLY A 59 -4.52 -18.02 -10.78
CA GLY A 59 -4.96 -19.16 -9.95
C GLY A 59 -4.77 -18.88 -8.46
N GLU A 60 -4.36 -19.89 -7.73
CA GLU A 60 -4.15 -19.81 -6.27
C GLU A 60 -3.03 -18.85 -5.84
N ARG A 61 -2.23 -18.35 -6.77
CA ARG A 61 -1.18 -17.37 -6.46
C ARG A 61 -1.74 -15.98 -6.14
N LEU A 62 -2.98 -15.69 -6.52
CA LEU A 62 -3.66 -14.43 -6.24
C LEU A 62 -5.01 -14.72 -5.57
N THR A 63 -5.10 -14.45 -4.30
CA THR A 63 -6.31 -14.67 -3.52
C THR A 63 -6.93 -13.34 -3.06
N LEU A 64 -8.25 -13.32 -2.95
CA LEU A 64 -9.03 -12.17 -2.53
C LEU A 64 -9.76 -12.50 -1.22
N THR A 65 -9.61 -11.66 -0.22
CA THR A 65 -10.19 -11.84 1.11
C THR A 65 -10.91 -10.58 1.53
N ALA A 66 -12.12 -10.72 2.00
CA ALA A 66 -12.85 -9.64 2.65
C ALA A 66 -12.30 -9.40 4.06
N GLY A 67 -12.16 -8.13 4.42
CA GLY A 67 -11.76 -7.71 5.75
C GLY A 67 -11.46 -6.23 5.81
N ASN A 68 -11.27 -5.74 7.03
CA ASN A 68 -10.96 -4.35 7.30
C ASN A 68 -9.60 -4.25 8.01
N VAL A 69 -8.65 -3.58 7.37
CA VAL A 69 -7.30 -3.41 7.90
C VAL A 69 -7.27 -2.73 9.28
N LEU A 70 -8.28 -1.93 9.60
CA LEU A 70 -8.37 -1.24 10.90
C LEU A 70 -8.75 -2.19 12.03
N THR A 71 -9.66 -3.15 11.78
CA THR A 71 -10.23 -4.02 12.82
C THR A 71 -9.66 -5.42 12.83
N ASP A 72 -9.34 -5.97 11.67
CA ASP A 72 -8.98 -7.38 11.55
C ASP A 72 -7.53 -7.65 11.90
N ASP A 73 -7.25 -8.83 12.42
CA ASP A 73 -5.89 -9.29 12.63
C ASP A 73 -5.24 -9.68 11.30
N LEU A 74 -4.04 -9.18 11.07
CA LEU A 74 -3.23 -9.50 9.89
C LEU A 74 -2.30 -10.70 10.10
N GLY A 75 -2.28 -11.28 11.30
CA GLY A 75 -1.35 -12.32 11.71
C GLY A 75 0.00 -11.78 12.17
N GLU A 76 0.90 -12.69 12.56
CA GLU A 76 2.25 -12.36 13.03
C GLU A 76 3.30 -13.08 12.18
N GLY A 77 4.31 -12.34 11.70
CA GLY A 77 5.40 -12.89 10.89
C GLY A 77 4.94 -13.62 9.62
N THR A 78 3.73 -13.30 9.13
CA THR A 78 3.07 -14.05 8.05
C THR A 78 3.56 -13.64 6.67
N TYR A 79 3.92 -12.38 6.47
CA TYR A 79 4.23 -11.82 5.16
C TYR A 79 5.70 -11.41 5.05
N ASP A 80 6.23 -11.46 3.83
CA ASP A 80 7.57 -10.97 3.49
C ASP A 80 7.51 -9.58 2.86
N PHE A 81 6.36 -9.26 2.27
CA PHE A 81 6.12 -8.00 1.58
C PHE A 81 4.67 -7.54 1.80
N VAL A 82 4.48 -6.31 2.23
CA VAL A 82 3.17 -5.67 2.31
C VAL A 82 3.16 -4.44 1.41
N PHE A 83 2.12 -4.34 0.60
CA PHE A 83 1.87 -3.20 -0.28
C PHE A 83 0.52 -2.59 0.07
N MET A 84 0.46 -1.28 0.21
CA MET A 84 -0.76 -0.52 0.42
C MET A 84 -0.73 0.68 -0.51
N SER A 85 -1.66 0.75 -1.45
CA SER A 85 -1.67 1.78 -2.49
C SER A 85 -3.01 2.48 -2.57
N ASN A 86 -2.99 3.81 -2.50
CA ASN A 86 -4.17 4.66 -2.58
C ASN A 86 -5.23 4.32 -1.52
N VAL A 87 -4.78 4.08 -0.30
CA VAL A 87 -5.63 3.80 0.87
C VAL A 87 -5.40 4.83 1.98
N ALA A 88 -4.17 5.32 2.12
CA ALA A 88 -3.80 6.19 3.24
C ALA A 88 -4.61 7.49 3.28
N HIS A 89 -5.02 8.01 2.12
CA HIS A 89 -5.85 9.21 2.01
C HIS A 89 -7.30 9.02 2.47
N HIS A 90 -7.74 7.77 2.69
CA HIS A 90 -9.04 7.46 3.31
C HIS A 90 -8.99 7.37 4.83
N LEU A 91 -7.79 7.34 5.41
CA LEU A 91 -7.57 7.07 6.83
C LEU A 91 -7.07 8.33 7.55
N SER A 92 -7.48 8.49 8.81
CA SER A 92 -6.90 9.52 9.67
C SER A 92 -5.42 9.26 9.93
N ARG A 93 -4.75 10.24 10.53
CA ARG A 93 -3.35 10.12 10.93
C ARG A 93 -3.13 8.96 11.91
N GLU A 94 -4.00 8.86 12.90
CA GLU A 94 -3.96 7.84 13.95
C GLU A 94 -4.23 6.45 13.38
N GLN A 95 -5.18 6.34 12.46
CA GLN A 95 -5.50 5.10 11.76
C GLN A 95 -4.32 4.63 10.89
N ASN A 96 -3.68 5.53 10.14
CA ASN A 96 -2.49 5.20 9.35
C ASN A 96 -1.33 4.71 10.23
N LEU A 97 -1.11 5.34 11.38
CA LEU A 97 -0.10 4.89 12.35
C LEU A 97 -0.45 3.51 12.92
N GLU A 98 -1.72 3.25 13.24
CA GLU A 98 -2.14 1.94 13.73
C GLU A 98 -1.99 0.86 12.66
N VAL A 99 -2.35 1.15 11.41
CA VAL A 99 -2.08 0.25 10.27
C VAL A 99 -0.59 -0.06 10.15
N ALA A 100 0.29 0.95 10.28
CA ALA A 100 1.73 0.72 10.25
C ALA A 100 2.19 -0.25 11.35
N ARG A 101 1.66 -0.13 12.58
CA ARG A 101 1.95 -1.05 13.70
C ARG A 101 1.44 -2.46 13.43
N LYS A 102 0.22 -2.61 12.91
CA LYS A 102 -0.36 -3.91 12.53
C LYS A 102 0.45 -4.59 11.44
N VAL A 103 0.83 -3.84 10.40
CA VAL A 103 1.68 -4.36 9.32
C VAL A 103 3.06 -4.75 9.84
N PHE A 104 3.63 -4.00 10.79
CA PHE A 104 4.90 -4.36 11.41
C PHE A 104 4.81 -5.73 12.10
N ARG A 105 3.74 -6.00 12.85
CA ARG A 105 3.52 -7.33 13.47
C ARG A 105 3.39 -8.42 12.41
N ALA A 106 2.60 -8.17 11.36
CA ALA A 106 2.30 -9.12 10.31
C ALA A 106 3.50 -9.52 9.43
N LEU A 107 4.50 -8.65 9.31
CA LEU A 107 5.71 -8.91 8.53
C LEU A 107 6.69 -9.83 9.29
N ALA A 108 7.35 -10.71 8.56
CA ALA A 108 8.52 -11.44 9.04
C ALA A 108 9.73 -10.51 9.19
N PRO A 109 10.74 -10.83 10.01
CA PRO A 109 12.02 -10.12 10.04
C PRO A 109 12.64 -10.01 8.64
N GLY A 110 13.14 -8.84 8.28
CA GLY A 110 13.62 -8.54 6.91
C GLY A 110 12.51 -8.25 5.90
N GLY A 111 11.25 -8.29 6.31
CA GLY A 111 10.11 -7.95 5.48
C GLY A 111 10.01 -6.44 5.18
N VAL A 112 9.37 -6.11 4.09
CA VAL A 112 9.24 -4.72 3.61
C VAL A 112 7.78 -4.30 3.51
N PHE A 113 7.48 -3.13 4.06
CA PHE A 113 6.23 -2.42 3.84
C PHE A 113 6.42 -1.26 2.87
N VAL A 114 5.60 -1.21 1.83
CA VAL A 114 5.54 -0.09 0.90
C VAL A 114 4.16 0.56 0.97
N LEU A 115 4.15 1.79 1.44
CA LEU A 115 2.98 2.66 1.46
C LEU A 115 3.07 3.59 0.25
N GLN A 116 2.18 3.45 -0.71
CA GLN A 116 2.09 4.24 -1.92
C GLN A 116 0.85 5.13 -1.89
N ASP A 117 1.02 6.41 -2.16
CA ASP A 117 -0.11 7.32 -2.31
C ASP A 117 0.28 8.57 -3.10
N ILE A 118 -0.70 9.43 -3.38
CA ILE A 118 -0.46 10.76 -3.94
C ILE A 118 0.04 11.67 -2.81
N GLU A 119 1.23 12.25 -3.01
CA GLU A 119 1.86 13.15 -2.04
C GLU A 119 1.14 14.50 -2.02
N ARG A 120 0.79 14.97 -0.83
CA ARG A 120 0.47 16.39 -0.63
C ARG A 120 1.74 17.20 -0.75
N GLY A 121 1.79 18.13 -1.71
CA GLY A 121 2.90 19.06 -1.84
C GLY A 121 3.04 19.95 -0.58
N LYS A 122 4.27 20.39 -0.30
CA LYS A 122 4.54 21.27 0.84
C LYS A 122 3.91 22.66 0.65
N GLU A 123 3.87 23.13 -0.57
CA GLU A 123 3.26 24.43 -0.93
C GLU A 123 2.54 24.32 -2.29
N PRO A 124 1.40 25.00 -2.45
CA PRO A 124 0.76 25.09 -3.74
C PRO A 124 1.70 25.79 -4.74
N SER A 125 1.90 25.21 -5.91
CA SER A 125 2.68 25.82 -6.98
C SER A 125 1.97 25.70 -8.32
N ALA A 126 2.21 26.64 -9.21
CA ALA A 126 1.67 26.58 -10.57
C ALA A 126 2.13 25.35 -11.35
N LYS A 127 3.18 24.68 -10.89
CA LYS A 127 3.75 23.46 -11.49
C LYS A 127 3.22 22.16 -10.88
N ASP A 128 2.63 22.24 -9.66
CA ASP A 128 2.04 21.10 -8.95
C ASP A 128 0.58 21.45 -8.62
N GLN A 129 -0.29 21.24 -9.58
CA GLN A 129 -1.73 21.42 -9.41
C GLN A 129 -2.45 20.13 -9.02
N LEU A 130 -1.86 18.98 -9.35
CA LEU A 130 -2.48 17.68 -9.10
C LEU A 130 -2.59 17.39 -7.60
N GLY A 131 -1.53 17.61 -6.84
CA GLY A 131 -1.52 17.37 -5.39
C GLY A 131 -2.63 18.12 -4.66
N PRO A 132 -2.72 19.45 -4.77
CA PRO A 132 -3.79 20.23 -4.15
C PRO A 132 -5.21 19.87 -4.64
N LEU A 133 -5.38 19.54 -5.93
CA LEU A 133 -6.67 19.12 -6.47
C LEU A 133 -7.11 17.78 -5.89
N MET A 134 -6.20 16.81 -5.80
CA MET A 134 -6.47 15.50 -5.19
C MET A 134 -6.71 15.62 -3.69
N ASP A 135 -6.01 16.54 -3.01
CA ASP A 135 -6.23 16.81 -1.60
C ASP A 135 -7.66 17.34 -1.35
N LEU A 136 -8.10 18.33 -2.16
CA LEU A 136 -9.47 18.81 -2.12
C LEU A 136 -10.49 17.72 -2.45
N TYR A 137 -10.22 16.91 -3.47
CA TYR A 137 -11.10 15.82 -3.86
C TYR A 137 -11.28 14.81 -2.71
N PHE A 138 -10.18 14.37 -2.08
CA PHE A 138 -10.27 13.41 -0.97
C PHE A 138 -10.82 14.04 0.32
N ALA A 139 -10.58 15.32 0.56
CA ALA A 139 -11.22 16.03 1.69
C ALA A 139 -12.75 16.08 1.57
N LEU A 140 -13.30 16.03 0.33
CA LEU A 140 -14.73 15.99 0.09
C LEU A 140 -15.33 14.59 0.02
N THR A 141 -14.53 13.57 -0.28
CA THR A 141 -14.99 12.19 -0.55
C THR A 141 -14.51 11.16 0.45
N SER A 142 -13.63 11.53 1.38
CA SER A 142 -13.01 10.65 2.38
C SER A 142 -12.99 11.34 3.75
N GLU A 143 -12.63 10.61 4.81
CA GLU A 143 -12.44 11.18 6.15
C GLU A 143 -11.18 12.04 6.27
N SER A 144 -10.28 11.95 5.31
CA SER A 144 -9.00 12.62 5.30
C SER A 144 -8.70 13.19 3.89
N GLY A 145 -7.45 13.46 3.62
CA GLY A 145 -6.95 13.97 2.34
C GLY A 145 -5.60 13.35 2.01
N THR A 146 -4.90 13.92 1.06
CA THR A 146 -3.54 13.47 0.75
C THR A 146 -2.57 13.78 1.90
N TRP A 147 -1.48 13.04 1.98
CA TRP A 147 -0.50 13.16 3.06
C TRP A 147 0.90 13.52 2.53
N PRO A 148 1.67 14.36 3.25
CA PRO A 148 3.07 14.59 2.91
C PRO A 148 3.89 13.29 3.03
N LEU A 149 4.87 13.09 2.15
CA LEU A 149 5.75 11.92 2.20
C LEU A 149 6.50 11.80 3.54
N ASP A 150 6.89 12.92 4.14
CA ASP A 150 7.57 12.91 5.44
C ASP A 150 6.65 12.36 6.55
N GLU A 151 5.35 12.67 6.51
CA GLU A 151 4.35 12.12 7.42
C GLU A 151 4.20 10.60 7.26
N MET A 152 4.08 10.12 6.01
CA MET A 152 4.02 8.67 5.73
C MET A 152 5.29 7.95 6.27
N ARG A 153 6.46 8.58 6.15
CA ARG A 153 7.71 8.04 6.70
C ARG A 153 7.73 8.03 8.22
N ASP A 154 7.11 9.03 8.84
CA ASP A 154 7.00 9.10 10.30
C ASP A 154 6.10 8.01 10.86
N TRP A 155 4.99 7.69 10.20
CA TRP A 155 4.17 6.53 10.59
C TRP A 155 4.96 5.23 10.53
N LEU A 156 5.74 5.02 9.47
CA LEU A 156 6.60 3.84 9.38
C LEU A 156 7.60 3.80 10.54
N ARG A 157 8.27 4.91 10.85
CA ARG A 157 9.23 5.00 11.97
C ARG A 157 8.55 4.71 13.32
N GLN A 158 7.42 5.36 13.60
CA GLN A 158 6.66 5.16 14.83
C GLN A 158 6.02 3.77 14.92
N GLY A 159 5.77 3.12 13.78
CA GLY A 159 5.31 1.74 13.68
C GLY A 159 6.40 0.70 13.90
N GLY A 160 7.68 1.11 14.09
CA GLY A 160 8.81 0.22 14.38
C GLY A 160 9.71 -0.07 13.17
N PHE A 161 9.38 0.43 11.99
CA PHE A 161 10.18 0.21 10.78
C PHE A 161 11.46 1.07 10.76
N THR A 162 12.50 0.54 10.12
CA THR A 162 13.63 1.33 9.64
C THR A 162 13.28 1.92 8.27
N PRO A 163 13.06 3.26 8.16
CA PRO A 163 12.74 3.86 6.87
C PRO A 163 13.86 3.66 5.85
N ARG A 164 13.49 3.34 4.63
CA ARG A 164 14.38 3.20 3.48
C ARG A 164 14.19 4.36 2.50
N ARG A 165 15.00 4.39 1.44
CA ARG A 165 14.88 5.41 0.39
C ARG A 165 13.48 5.34 -0.23
N SER A 166 12.77 6.46 -0.21
CA SER A 166 11.46 6.63 -0.85
C SER A 166 11.59 6.64 -2.37
N VAL A 167 10.52 6.23 -3.06
CA VAL A 167 10.46 6.24 -4.53
C VAL A 167 9.51 7.34 -4.98
N LYS A 168 9.96 8.19 -5.91
CA LYS A 168 9.12 9.16 -6.64
C LYS A 168 9.10 8.79 -8.12
N PHE A 169 7.94 8.91 -8.75
CA PHE A 169 7.74 8.48 -10.13
C PHE A 169 7.65 9.69 -11.06
N ARG A 170 8.55 9.78 -12.05
CA ARG A 170 8.52 10.83 -13.08
C ARG A 170 7.35 10.66 -14.05
N THR A 171 6.96 9.40 -14.32
CA THR A 171 5.87 9.04 -15.24
C THR A 171 4.49 9.04 -14.58
N ALA A 172 4.43 9.24 -13.27
CA ALA A 172 3.20 9.39 -12.49
C ALA A 172 3.44 10.50 -11.46
N PRO A 173 3.38 11.77 -11.89
CA PRO A 173 3.62 12.91 -11.01
C PRO A 173 2.72 12.87 -9.78
N GLY A 174 3.25 13.23 -8.62
CA GLY A 174 2.55 13.17 -7.34
C GLY A 174 2.54 11.79 -6.67
N LEU A 175 2.71 10.69 -7.42
CA LEU A 175 2.75 9.37 -6.83
C LEU A 175 4.10 9.11 -6.14
N VAL A 176 4.05 8.70 -4.88
CA VAL A 176 5.24 8.42 -4.06
C VAL A 176 5.11 7.09 -3.32
N GLN A 177 6.24 6.52 -2.92
CA GLN A 177 6.28 5.37 -2.02
C GLN A 177 7.15 5.70 -0.81
N ALA A 178 6.57 5.61 0.38
CA ALA A 178 7.30 5.48 1.62
C ALA A 178 7.63 3.99 1.85
N VAL A 179 8.87 3.69 2.23
CA VAL A 179 9.38 2.32 2.35
C VAL A 179 9.92 2.09 3.74
N GLY A 180 9.41 1.05 4.41
CA GLY A 180 9.84 0.60 5.73
C GLY A 180 10.39 -0.83 5.68
N LEU A 181 11.52 -1.06 6.32
CA LEU A 181 12.08 -2.39 6.56
C LEU A 181 11.80 -2.79 8.00
N LYS A 182 11.27 -3.99 8.22
CA LYS A 182 11.27 -4.62 9.55
C LYS A 182 12.66 -5.20 9.82
N PRO A 183 13.36 -4.76 10.88
CA PRO A 183 14.66 -5.33 11.26
C PRO A 183 14.65 -6.85 11.48
#